data_23d122e20a90230203a950459e1576aa
#
_entry.id   23d122e20a90230203a950459e1576aa
#
_cell.length_a   1.000
_cell.length_b   1.000
_cell.length_c   1.000
_cell.angle_alpha   90.00
_cell.angle_beta   90.00
_cell.angle_gamma   90.00
#
_symmetry.space_group_name_H-M   'P 1'
#
loop_
_entity.id
_entity.type
_entity.pdbx_description
1 polymer ?
#
loop_
_entity_poly.entity_id
_entity_poly.type
_entity_poly.pdbx_seq_one_letter_code
_entity_poly.pdbx_strand_id
1 'polypeptide(L)'
;MASIFSRIITGEIPSYKIAEDDKYFAFLDISPLAKGHTLVVPKQEVDYIFDLDANTLSGLMLFAQKVAKAIDKAVPCTRVGVAVIGLEVPHAHIHLIPLNSVADIDFGRPKLKLDKEELEEIAAAIRTAL
;
A
#
# COMPACT_ATOMS: atom_id res chain seq x y z
N MET A 1 6.78 -3.11 21.23
CA MET A 1 7.50 -3.58 20.05
C MET A 1 6.99 -2.90 18.80
N ALA A 2 7.91 -2.45 17.94
CA ALA A 2 7.51 -1.82 16.69
C ALA A 2 6.91 -2.85 15.73
N SER A 3 5.86 -2.47 15.02
CA SER A 3 5.28 -3.30 13.98
C SER A 3 6.27 -3.47 12.82
N ILE A 4 6.03 -4.47 11.97
CA ILE A 4 6.85 -4.65 10.77
C ILE A 4 6.79 -3.40 9.87
N PHE A 5 5.65 -2.71 9.82
CA PHE A 5 5.51 -1.48 9.01
C PHE A 5 6.29 -0.32 9.61
N SER A 6 6.31 -0.17 10.94
CA SER A 6 7.17 0.83 11.58
C SER A 6 8.64 0.59 11.26
N ARG A 7 9.05 -0.66 11.21
CA ARG A 7 10.43 -1.03 10.87
C ARG A 7 10.75 -0.78 9.39
N ILE A 8 9.76 -0.91 8.52
CA ILE A 8 9.89 -0.52 7.10
C ILE A 8 10.03 0.99 6.98
N ILE A 9 9.21 1.75 7.71
CA ILE A 9 9.23 3.22 7.67
C ILE A 9 10.60 3.76 8.09
N THR A 10 11.22 3.16 9.11
CA THR A 10 12.54 3.60 9.60
C THR A 10 13.70 3.10 8.73
N GLY A 11 13.43 2.25 7.76
CA GLY A 11 14.48 1.67 6.89
C GLY A 11 15.18 0.45 7.48
N GLU A 12 14.77 -0.02 8.66
CA GLU A 12 15.32 -1.23 9.27
C GLU A 12 15.03 -2.46 8.39
N ILE A 13 13.83 -2.52 7.81
CA ILE A 13 13.45 -3.55 6.84
C ILE A 13 13.37 -2.88 5.47
N PRO A 14 14.02 -3.42 4.44
CA PRO A 14 13.93 -2.85 3.09
C PRO A 14 12.53 -2.99 2.51
N SER A 15 12.14 -2.06 1.66
CA SER A 15 10.85 -2.07 0.98
C SER A 15 10.97 -1.43 -0.40
N TYR A 16 9.93 -1.61 -1.22
CA TYR A 16 9.82 -0.94 -2.52
C TYR A 16 8.97 0.31 -2.32
N LYS A 17 9.61 1.36 -1.83
CA LYS A 17 8.94 2.62 -1.49
C LYS A 17 8.37 3.31 -2.73
N ILE A 18 7.13 3.80 -2.60
CA ILE A 18 6.45 4.56 -3.64
C ILE A 18 6.39 6.03 -3.29
N ALA A 19 5.98 6.36 -2.08
CA ALA A 19 5.81 7.75 -1.67
C ALA A 19 5.96 7.87 -0.16
N GLU A 20 6.34 9.06 0.29
CA GLU A 20 6.51 9.35 1.72
C GLU A 20 6.35 10.84 1.95
N ASP A 21 5.69 11.21 3.04
CA ASP A 21 5.72 12.56 3.58
C ASP A 21 5.95 12.49 5.10
N ASP A 22 5.71 13.58 5.81
CA ASP A 22 5.95 13.63 7.26
C ASP A 22 5.12 12.62 8.06
N LYS A 23 3.95 12.25 7.54
CA LYS A 23 2.95 11.48 8.31
C LYS A 23 2.59 10.14 7.69
N TYR A 24 2.85 9.93 6.40
CA TYR A 24 2.39 8.76 5.66
C TYR A 24 3.50 8.15 4.84
N PHE A 25 3.32 6.86 4.54
CA PHE A 25 4.30 6.08 3.80
C PHE A 25 3.57 5.08 2.90
N ALA A 26 4.01 4.92 1.67
CA ALA A 26 3.44 3.94 0.74
C ALA A 26 4.54 3.08 0.13
N PHE A 27 4.27 1.78 0.03
CA PHE A 27 5.22 0.80 -0.49
C PHE A 27 4.47 -0.38 -1.10
N LEU A 28 5.14 -1.12 -2.00
CA LEU A 28 4.53 -2.29 -2.62
C LEU A 28 4.38 -3.44 -1.62
N ASP A 29 3.27 -4.17 -1.73
CA ASP A 29 3.12 -5.46 -1.08
C ASP A 29 4.00 -6.47 -1.82
N ILE A 30 4.89 -7.18 -1.11
CA ILE A 30 5.78 -8.17 -1.71
C ILE A 30 5.10 -9.52 -1.95
N SER A 31 3.89 -9.70 -1.41
CA SER A 31 3.03 -10.85 -1.67
C SER A 31 1.71 -10.35 -2.25
N PRO A 32 1.74 -9.75 -3.46
CA PRO A 32 0.61 -8.98 -3.96
C PRO A 32 -0.49 -9.86 -4.55
N LEU A 33 -1.72 -9.33 -4.51
CA LEU A 33 -2.84 -9.94 -5.23
C LEU A 33 -2.78 -9.61 -6.72
N ALA A 34 -2.17 -8.46 -7.05
CA ALA A 34 -2.02 -7.99 -8.43
C ALA A 34 -0.73 -7.17 -8.52
N LYS A 35 -0.17 -7.05 -9.72
CA LYS A 35 0.98 -6.17 -9.95
C LYS A 35 0.58 -4.75 -9.65
N GLY A 36 1.30 -4.10 -8.74
CA GLY A 36 0.99 -2.74 -8.30
C GLY A 36 0.21 -2.67 -6.99
N HIS A 37 -0.13 -3.81 -6.38
CA HIS A 37 -0.75 -3.86 -5.06
C HIS A 37 0.14 -3.10 -4.07
N THR A 38 -0.38 -2.02 -3.51
CA THR A 38 0.36 -1.08 -2.68
C THR A 38 -0.28 -0.99 -1.30
N LEU A 39 0.55 -0.78 -0.29
CA LEU A 39 0.11 -0.53 1.08
C LEU A 39 0.37 0.93 1.42
N VAL A 40 -0.61 1.58 2.05
CA VAL A 40 -0.51 2.97 2.51
C VAL A 40 -0.71 2.97 4.01
N VAL A 41 0.27 3.49 4.74
CA VAL A 41 0.28 3.44 6.20
C VAL A 41 0.53 4.81 6.80
N PRO A 42 -0.07 5.12 7.97
CA PRO A 42 0.36 6.27 8.74
C PRO A 42 1.68 5.93 9.43
N LYS A 43 2.55 6.93 9.63
CA LYS A 43 3.79 6.71 10.38
C LYS A 43 3.51 6.46 11.86
N GLN A 44 2.40 6.99 12.37
CA GLN A 44 1.92 6.69 13.72
C GLN A 44 1.47 5.25 13.80
N GLU A 45 2.02 4.48 14.73
CA GLU A 45 1.66 3.08 14.90
C GLU A 45 0.38 2.95 15.72
N VAL A 46 -0.74 2.73 15.03
CA VAL A 46 -2.06 2.47 15.61
C VAL A 46 -2.60 1.24 14.91
N ASP A 47 -3.02 0.23 15.66
CA ASP A 47 -3.45 -1.05 15.10
C ASP A 47 -4.75 -0.93 14.30
N TYR A 48 -5.79 -0.40 14.94
CA TYR A 48 -7.12 -0.36 14.37
C TYR A 48 -7.34 1.00 13.67
N ILE A 49 -7.65 0.95 12.38
CA ILE A 49 -7.75 2.18 11.58
C ILE A 49 -8.78 3.16 12.15
N PHE A 50 -9.86 2.67 12.75
CA PHE A 50 -10.87 3.55 13.33
C PHE A 50 -10.49 4.14 14.69
N ASP A 51 -9.34 3.76 15.22
CA ASP A 51 -8.76 4.44 16.39
C ASP A 51 -7.87 5.62 16.02
N LEU A 52 -7.63 5.85 14.73
CA LEU A 52 -6.93 7.04 14.26
C LEU A 52 -7.81 8.28 14.52
N ASP A 53 -7.17 9.41 14.86
CA ASP A 53 -7.93 10.66 14.94
C ASP A 53 -8.41 11.10 13.55
N ALA A 54 -9.40 11.99 13.51
CA ALA A 54 -10.04 12.39 12.27
C ALA A 54 -9.06 13.01 11.27
N ASN A 55 -8.11 13.78 11.74
CA ASN A 55 -7.12 14.42 10.86
C ASN A 55 -6.17 13.39 10.26
N THR A 56 -5.69 12.45 11.05
CA THR A 56 -4.80 11.39 10.57
C THR A 56 -5.52 10.46 9.59
N LEU A 57 -6.76 10.07 9.90
CA LEU A 57 -7.56 9.23 9.02
C LEU A 57 -7.85 9.93 7.69
N SER A 58 -8.26 11.19 7.74
CA SER A 58 -8.52 11.97 6.52
C SER A 58 -7.27 12.14 5.68
N GLY A 59 -6.16 12.46 6.31
CA GLY A 59 -4.88 12.60 5.62
C GLY A 59 -4.39 11.29 5.01
N LEU A 60 -4.62 10.17 5.70
CA LEU A 60 -4.27 8.85 5.19
C LEU A 60 -5.03 8.56 3.89
N MET A 61 -6.33 8.85 3.87
CA MET A 61 -7.15 8.64 2.68
C MET A 61 -6.75 9.58 1.54
N LEU A 62 -6.43 10.82 1.84
CA LEU A 62 -5.96 11.77 0.82
C LEU A 62 -4.61 11.35 0.24
N PHE A 63 -3.72 10.85 1.08
CA PHE A 63 -2.43 10.31 0.62
C PHE A 63 -2.65 9.07 -0.26
N ALA A 64 -3.55 8.19 0.15
CA ALA A 64 -3.92 7.02 -0.64
C ALA A 64 -4.51 7.40 -2.00
N GLN A 65 -5.34 8.44 -2.06
CA GLN A 65 -5.90 8.94 -3.32
C GLN A 65 -4.80 9.35 -4.29
N LYS A 66 -3.81 10.09 -3.81
CA LYS A 66 -2.68 10.53 -4.62
C LYS A 66 -1.90 9.34 -5.17
N VAL A 67 -1.62 8.35 -4.32
CA VAL A 67 -0.91 7.14 -4.72
C VAL A 67 -1.75 6.32 -5.71
N ALA A 68 -3.05 6.18 -5.46
CA ALA A 68 -3.96 5.44 -6.33
C ALA A 68 -4.00 6.04 -7.75
N LYS A 69 -4.00 7.35 -7.86
CA LYS A 69 -3.96 8.03 -9.18
C LYS A 69 -2.66 7.73 -9.92
N ALA A 70 -1.55 7.63 -9.21
CA ALA A 70 -0.28 7.25 -9.81
C ALA A 70 -0.31 5.79 -10.28
N ILE A 71 -0.92 4.90 -9.50
CA ILE A 71 -1.10 3.49 -9.88
C ILE A 71 -1.95 3.39 -11.14
N ASP A 72 -3.05 4.15 -11.23
CA ASP A 72 -3.91 4.17 -12.42
C ASP A 72 -3.13 4.52 -13.69
N LYS A 73 -2.16 5.42 -13.60
CA LYS A 73 -1.34 5.82 -14.74
C LYS A 73 -0.28 4.78 -15.09
N ALA A 74 0.31 4.15 -14.09
CA ALA A 74 1.47 3.30 -14.25
C ALA A 74 1.13 1.83 -14.51
N VAL A 75 -0.01 1.36 -14.03
CA VAL A 75 -0.40 -0.05 -14.07
C VAL A 75 -1.71 -0.20 -14.85
N PRO A 76 -1.73 -0.99 -15.94
CA PRO A 76 -2.97 -1.24 -16.68
C PRO A 76 -4.00 -1.93 -15.78
N CYS A 77 -5.14 -1.26 -15.57
CA CYS A 77 -6.25 -1.79 -14.79
C CYS A 77 -7.50 -0.98 -15.06
N THR A 78 -8.66 -1.54 -14.72
CA THR A 78 -9.93 -0.82 -14.87
C THR A 78 -10.01 0.30 -13.83
N ARG A 79 -9.64 0.00 -12.59
CA ARG A 79 -9.57 0.97 -11.49
C ARG A 79 -8.83 0.38 -10.32
N VAL A 80 -8.47 1.22 -9.35
CA VAL A 80 -7.84 0.81 -8.11
C VAL A 80 -8.92 0.60 -7.04
N GLY A 81 -8.93 -0.58 -6.42
CA GLY A 81 -9.80 -0.88 -5.31
C GLY A 81 -9.12 -0.61 -3.97
N VAL A 82 -9.93 -0.43 -2.94
CA VAL A 82 -9.48 -0.15 -1.57
C VAL A 82 -9.99 -1.23 -0.63
N ALA A 83 -9.11 -1.74 0.22
CA ALA A 83 -9.50 -2.64 1.30
C ALA A 83 -8.73 -2.31 2.56
N VAL A 84 -9.39 -2.45 3.71
CA VAL A 84 -8.78 -2.36 5.03
C VAL A 84 -9.23 -3.58 5.82
N ILE A 85 -8.29 -4.39 6.29
CA ILE A 85 -8.60 -5.63 6.98
C ILE A 85 -8.02 -5.63 8.39
N GLY A 86 -6.70 -5.51 8.53
CA GLY A 86 -6.06 -5.32 9.82
C GLY A 86 -6.03 -6.55 10.73
N LEU A 87 -6.08 -7.77 10.18
CA LEU A 87 -6.09 -8.99 10.99
C LEU A 87 -4.71 -9.61 11.18
N GLU A 88 -3.71 -9.19 10.40
CA GLU A 88 -2.38 -9.81 10.43
C GLU A 88 -1.32 -8.90 11.04
N VAL A 89 -1.23 -7.65 10.60
CA VAL A 89 -0.23 -6.70 11.08
C VAL A 89 -0.88 -5.65 11.96
N PRO A 90 -0.44 -5.48 13.23
CA PRO A 90 -1.06 -4.52 14.16
C PRO A 90 -0.62 -3.08 13.88
N HIS A 91 -0.83 -2.62 12.67
CA HIS A 91 -0.52 -1.28 12.21
C HIS A 91 -1.48 -0.97 11.07
N ALA A 92 -2.36 0.01 11.27
CA ALA A 92 -3.40 0.35 10.30
C ALA A 92 -2.83 0.59 8.92
N HIS A 93 -3.46 0.00 7.91
CA HIS A 93 -3.01 0.15 6.54
C HIS A 93 -4.15 0.00 5.56
N ILE A 94 -4.04 0.75 4.47
CA ILE A 94 -4.97 0.68 3.35
C ILE A 94 -4.30 -0.11 2.24
N HIS A 95 -5.00 -1.11 1.71
CA HIS A 95 -4.59 -1.81 0.49
C HIS A 95 -5.14 -1.07 -0.72
N LEU A 96 -4.26 -0.77 -1.67
CA LEU A 96 -4.63 -0.26 -2.99
C LEU A 96 -4.31 -1.35 -4.00
N ILE A 97 -5.33 -1.87 -4.67
CA ILE A 97 -5.20 -3.04 -5.53
C ILE A 97 -5.75 -2.73 -6.92
N PRO A 98 -4.92 -2.83 -7.97
CA PRO A 98 -5.41 -2.72 -9.34
C PRO A 98 -6.45 -3.80 -9.64
N LEU A 99 -7.62 -3.40 -10.11
CA LEU A 99 -8.74 -4.31 -10.34
C LEU A 99 -9.20 -4.31 -11.78
N ASN A 100 -9.50 -5.50 -12.30
CA ASN A 100 -10.25 -5.70 -13.54
C ASN A 100 -11.55 -6.49 -13.28
N SER A 101 -11.62 -7.16 -12.12
CA SER A 101 -12.81 -7.87 -11.67
C SER A 101 -12.87 -7.89 -10.16
N VAL A 102 -14.02 -8.21 -9.59
CA VAL A 102 -14.19 -8.33 -8.13
C VAL A 102 -13.28 -9.41 -7.55
N ALA A 103 -13.02 -10.47 -8.30
CA ALA A 103 -12.15 -11.56 -7.85
C ALA A 103 -10.71 -11.12 -7.59
N ASP A 104 -10.29 -10.00 -8.17
CA ASP A 104 -8.91 -9.49 -8.00
C ASP A 104 -8.64 -8.97 -6.58
N ILE A 105 -9.68 -8.71 -5.78
CA ILE A 105 -9.53 -8.26 -4.40
C ILE A 105 -9.88 -9.37 -3.37
N ASP A 106 -9.84 -10.60 -3.79
CA ASP A 106 -10.06 -11.75 -2.91
C ASP A 106 -8.74 -12.13 -2.22
N PHE A 107 -8.61 -11.82 -0.93
CA PHE A 107 -7.42 -12.09 -0.15
C PHE A 107 -7.22 -13.58 0.16
N GLY A 108 -8.21 -14.41 -0.12
CA GLY A 108 -8.11 -15.87 0.01
C GLY A 108 -7.45 -16.56 -1.17
N ARG A 109 -7.28 -15.86 -2.29
CA ARG A 109 -6.66 -16.46 -3.48
C ARG A 109 -5.12 -16.44 -3.36
N PRO A 110 -4.42 -17.31 -4.12
CA PRO A 110 -2.96 -17.33 -4.10
C PRO A 110 -2.37 -15.97 -4.47
N LYS A 111 -1.31 -15.59 -3.76
CA LYS A 111 -0.59 -14.35 -4.03
C LYS A 111 0.36 -14.56 -5.21
N LEU A 112 0.62 -13.48 -5.96
CA LEU A 112 1.61 -13.50 -7.03
C LEU A 112 3.01 -13.61 -6.43
N LYS A 113 3.91 -14.23 -7.19
CA LYS A 113 5.32 -14.27 -6.85
C LYS A 113 6.07 -13.46 -7.91
N LEU A 114 6.43 -12.24 -7.54
CA LEU A 114 7.19 -11.34 -8.41
C LEU A 114 8.64 -11.32 -7.92
N ASP A 115 9.59 -11.29 -8.85
CA ASP A 115 10.97 -11.17 -8.46
C ASP A 115 11.32 -9.72 -8.10
N LYS A 116 12.50 -9.53 -7.52
CA LYS A 116 12.96 -8.23 -7.08
C LYS A 116 12.99 -7.21 -8.21
N GLU A 117 13.43 -7.62 -9.39
CA GLU A 117 13.54 -6.75 -10.55
C GLU A 117 12.16 -6.23 -11.00
N GLU A 118 11.17 -7.12 -11.07
CA GLU A 118 9.79 -6.74 -11.41
C GLU A 118 9.22 -5.76 -10.39
N LEU A 119 9.41 -6.05 -9.10
CA LEU A 119 8.92 -5.16 -8.03
C LEU A 119 9.57 -3.78 -8.11
N GLU A 120 10.87 -3.71 -8.37
CA GLU A 120 11.57 -2.44 -8.53
C GLU A 120 11.07 -1.66 -9.74
N GLU A 121 10.81 -2.32 -10.86
CA GLU A 121 10.27 -1.69 -12.06
C GLU A 121 8.87 -1.12 -11.82
N ILE A 122 8.00 -1.88 -11.15
CA ILE A 122 6.65 -1.44 -10.83
C ILE A 122 6.70 -0.22 -9.90
N ALA A 123 7.49 -0.29 -8.84
CA ALA A 123 7.64 0.83 -7.90
C ALA A 123 8.16 2.08 -8.60
N ALA A 124 9.16 1.93 -9.48
CA ALA A 124 9.72 3.05 -10.24
C ALA A 124 8.69 3.68 -11.18
N ALA A 125 7.87 2.86 -11.84
CA ALA A 125 6.83 3.35 -12.74
C ALA A 125 5.78 4.15 -11.97
N ILE A 126 5.36 3.67 -10.81
CA ILE A 126 4.38 4.38 -9.97
C ILE A 126 4.97 5.69 -9.45
N ARG A 127 6.23 5.67 -8.97
CA ARG A 127 6.91 6.91 -8.52
C ARG A 127 6.96 7.95 -9.62
N THR A 128 7.26 7.54 -10.83
CA THR A 128 7.34 8.47 -11.98
C THR A 128 5.98 9.09 -12.30
N ALA A 129 4.90 8.41 -11.97
CA ALA A 129 3.52 8.87 -12.24
C ALA A 129 2.93 9.75 -11.14
N LEU A 130 3.62 9.92 -10.02
CA LEU A 130 3.16 10.77 -8.91
C LEU A 130 3.04 12.24 -9.29
#